data_827ce2eb0f82f9aef6400fffe711d5e1
#
_entry.id   827ce2eb0f82f9aef6400fffe711d5e1
#
_cell.length_a   1.000
_cell.length_b   1.000
_cell.length_c   1.000
_cell.angle_alpha   90.00
_cell.angle_beta   90.00
_cell.angle_gamma   90.00
#
_symmetry.space_group_name_H-M   'P 1'
#
loop_
_entity.id
_entity.type
_entity.pdbx_description
1 polymer ?
#
loop_
_entity_poly.entity_id
_entity_poly.type
_entity_poly.pdbx_seq_one_letter_code
_entity_poly.pdbx_strand_id
1 'polypeptide(L)'
;MSSSAKQSFEGDAIATVSKSYPVTDTAATRSGEASKTASVHDDAKSRNTKSPFEVPVGEAGVGAVSRKLSSRHIQMIGIGGGIGTGLFVGSGIALANAGPVGVLLAYIITGMTIFGVMEGLAEMSSYLPVSGTFMHFASRFVDPSLGMALGWNYWWCYAIGWASELSAASAVIGYWNADINIAAWISIMMVVGAVLNFAGVNIYGESEVVTSTIKLLAFVMLIIFGLVIDLGGGPKHDRLGFRYWKDPGAFNQFNGIAGSEGRFLGFFSAFLQSAFTYVGTETVVLAAGEAKNPSTQIPKAARRVLYRILFFYILGIAIMGLIVPYNDPGLKSDGSYTGASPWIVAMTNAGVTLLPHIFNAVVLVSAFSAGSSYVYVASRTLYALALDRQAPAVFRRVDKRGIPYVAVLGSWVIGALAYLGISSGGGTVFSWLSALSAVAGLFAWATCCYAYLRFRRAYVMQGYDDSVLPYRARLQPYASWFSIGVCAIVIVFSGWSVFLNGNFTASGFLTNYLGIPVFFVPWLGWKLWHKTKVVKLAEVDLDSGRLRKEDEAPETVPTGAWAKFIAWLF
;
A
#
# COMPACT_ATOMS: atom_id res chain seq x y z
N MET A 1 33.03 -26.29 -58.49
CA MET A 1 33.04 -25.11 -59.37
C MET A 1 33.07 -23.90 -58.47
N SER A 2 34.18 -23.41 -58.32
CA SER A 2 34.93 -22.20 -58.64
C SER A 2 34.43 -21.03 -57.82
N SER A 3 35.25 -20.54 -56.95
CA SER A 3 36.46 -19.73 -56.96
C SER A 3 36.09 -18.33 -56.46
N SER A 4 36.65 -17.96 -55.29
CA SER A 4 37.84 -17.11 -55.15
C SER A 4 37.56 -15.63 -55.37
N ALA A 5 37.80 -14.76 -54.38
CA ALA A 5 39.03 -13.99 -54.30
C ALA A 5 39.05 -13.12 -53.02
N LYS A 6 40.21 -13.23 -52.37
CA LYS A 6 40.78 -12.31 -51.36
C LYS A 6 41.13 -10.99 -52.01
N GLN A 7 41.02 -9.88 -51.25
CA GLN A 7 42.11 -8.86 -51.26
C GLN A 7 42.16 -8.12 -49.95
N SER A 8 43.32 -8.21 -49.33
CA SER A 8 43.84 -7.42 -48.24
C SER A 8 44.36 -6.07 -48.72
N PHE A 9 44.29 -5.04 -47.91
CA PHE A 9 45.30 -3.98 -47.88
C PHE A 9 45.55 -3.51 -46.46
N GLU A 10 46.81 -3.45 -46.16
CA GLU A 10 47.50 -2.99 -44.97
C GLU A 10 47.53 -1.47 -44.82
N GLY A 11 47.69 -1.03 -43.56
CA GLY A 11 48.73 -0.11 -43.14
C GLY A 11 48.28 1.34 -42.98
N ASP A 12 48.27 1.89 -41.81
CA ASP A 12 49.39 2.70 -41.31
C ASP A 12 49.06 3.28 -39.91
N ALA A 13 50.04 3.11 -39.05
CA ALA A 13 50.14 3.64 -37.71
C ALA A 13 50.73 5.07 -37.75
N ILE A 14 50.20 6.05 -37.01
CA ILE A 14 50.97 7.24 -36.60
C ILE A 14 50.60 7.60 -35.15
N ALA A 15 51.49 7.29 -34.25
CA ALA A 15 52.18 8.06 -33.21
C ALA A 15 51.48 9.17 -32.40
N THR A 16 51.48 8.86 -31.12
CA THR A 16 51.56 9.72 -29.91
C THR A 16 52.22 11.09 -30.07
N VAL A 17 51.61 12.15 -29.49
CA VAL A 17 52.37 13.23 -28.85
C VAL A 17 51.64 13.69 -27.58
N SER A 18 52.29 13.44 -26.47
CA SER A 18 52.07 14.05 -25.16
C SER A 18 52.64 15.48 -25.17
N LYS A 19 51.93 16.46 -24.63
CA LYS A 19 52.52 17.72 -24.16
C LYS A 19 51.99 18.10 -22.80
N SER A 20 52.84 17.88 -21.82
CA SER A 20 52.86 18.53 -20.52
C SER A 20 53.37 19.97 -20.65
N TYR A 21 52.77 20.94 -19.95
CA TYR A 21 53.39 22.22 -19.64
C TYR A 21 53.19 22.57 -18.15
N PRO A 22 54.17 23.28 -17.55
CA PRO A 22 54.43 23.27 -16.14
C PRO A 22 53.83 24.46 -15.37
N VAL A 23 53.77 24.26 -14.06
CA VAL A 23 53.53 25.24 -12.98
C VAL A 23 54.64 26.26 -12.96
N THR A 24 54.30 27.57 -12.84
CA THR A 24 55.22 28.58 -12.27
C THR A 24 54.44 29.47 -11.32
N ASP A 25 54.86 29.42 -10.05
CA ASP A 25 54.66 30.45 -9.04
C ASP A 25 55.39 31.72 -9.40
N THR A 26 54.75 32.88 -9.20
CA THR A 26 55.46 34.09 -8.74
C THR A 26 54.52 35.06 -8.02
N ALA A 27 54.89 35.31 -6.76
CA ALA A 27 54.38 36.38 -5.95
C ALA A 27 55.08 37.73 -6.32
N ALA A 28 54.34 38.84 -6.37
CA ALA A 28 54.89 40.16 -6.00
C ALA A 28 53.77 41.21 -5.83
N THR A 29 53.82 41.81 -4.66
CA THR A 29 53.25 43.05 -4.16
C THR A 29 53.31 44.28 -5.06
N ARG A 30 52.23 45.10 -5.06
CA ARG A 30 52.28 46.56 -4.81
C ARG A 30 50.92 47.24 -4.84
N SER A 31 50.56 47.79 -3.74
CA SER A 31 50.02 49.13 -3.38
C SER A 31 49.42 50.04 -4.45
N GLY A 32 48.22 50.57 -4.16
CA GLY A 32 47.96 51.99 -4.28
C GLY A 32 46.69 52.40 -4.98
N GLU A 33 45.87 53.08 -4.24
CA GLU A 33 44.98 54.19 -4.60
C GLU A 33 43.49 53.97 -4.81
N ALA A 34 42.77 54.74 -4.06
CA ALA A 34 41.37 54.82 -3.86
C ALA A 34 40.57 55.43 -5.03
N SER A 35 39.42 54.84 -5.31
CA SER A 35 38.32 55.60 -5.93
C SER A 35 37.04 55.27 -5.18
N LYS A 36 36.49 56.25 -4.49
CA LYS A 36 35.19 56.24 -3.85
C LYS A 36 34.09 56.26 -4.91
N THR A 37 33.29 55.22 -4.93
CA THR A 37 31.94 55.30 -5.44
C THR A 37 30.98 54.60 -4.48
N ALA A 38 29.89 55.27 -4.18
CA ALA A 38 28.93 55.00 -3.14
C ALA A 38 28.31 53.60 -3.23
N SER A 39 28.46 52.81 -2.18
CA SER A 39 27.69 51.61 -1.96
C SER A 39 26.36 51.96 -1.31
N VAL A 40 25.27 51.75 -2.00
CA VAL A 40 23.94 51.70 -1.43
C VAL A 40 23.90 50.45 -0.53
N HIS A 41 23.78 50.66 0.76
CA HIS A 41 23.53 49.62 1.75
C HIS A 41 22.10 49.07 1.52
N ASP A 42 22.01 47.91 0.91
CA ASP A 42 20.86 47.03 1.08
C ASP A 42 21.12 46.16 2.33
N ASP A 43 20.64 46.63 3.46
CA ASP A 43 20.47 45.83 4.66
C ASP A 43 19.31 44.85 4.50
N ALA A 44 19.52 43.81 3.68
CA ALA A 44 18.72 42.63 3.71
C ALA A 44 19.09 41.85 4.99
N LYS A 45 18.47 42.20 6.12
CA LYS A 45 18.36 41.31 7.27
C LYS A 45 17.84 39.97 6.80
N SER A 46 18.76 39.01 6.54
CA SER A 46 18.47 37.59 6.44
C SER A 46 17.70 37.19 7.70
N ARG A 47 16.38 37.25 7.62
CA ARG A 47 15.51 36.57 8.55
C ARG A 47 15.74 35.08 8.32
N ASN A 48 16.59 34.52 9.16
CA ASN A 48 16.79 33.10 9.33
C ASN A 48 15.50 32.50 9.93
N THR A 49 14.42 32.48 9.14
CA THR A 49 13.22 31.70 9.42
C THR A 49 13.57 30.26 9.05
N LYS A 50 14.18 29.53 10.00
CA LYS A 50 14.26 28.08 9.90
C LYS A 50 12.86 27.57 9.58
N SER A 51 12.72 27.02 8.39
CA SER A 51 11.50 26.30 8.02
C SER A 51 11.23 25.28 9.12
N PRO A 52 10.00 25.18 9.67
CA PRO A 52 9.69 24.16 10.66
C PRO A 52 9.83 22.74 10.10
N PHE A 53 10.20 22.59 8.83
CA PHE A 53 10.41 21.35 8.09
C PHE A 53 11.87 21.05 7.72
N GLU A 54 12.86 21.80 8.23
CA GLU A 54 14.25 21.37 8.15
C GLU A 54 14.42 20.07 8.96
N VAL A 55 14.26 18.94 8.27
CA VAL A 55 14.81 17.68 8.74
C VAL A 55 16.33 17.83 8.63
N PRO A 56 17.10 17.71 9.71
CA PRO A 56 18.56 17.75 9.62
C PRO A 56 19.03 16.61 8.72
N VAL A 57 19.37 16.91 7.49
CA VAL A 57 20.13 16.01 6.61
C VAL A 57 21.54 16.01 7.17
N GLY A 58 21.88 15.05 8.06
CA GLY A 58 23.25 14.93 8.50
C GLY A 58 23.54 14.45 9.91
N GLU A 59 22.56 14.19 10.74
CA GLU A 59 22.83 13.43 11.96
C GLU A 59 22.43 11.97 11.80
N ALA A 60 23.30 11.18 11.14
CA ALA A 60 23.38 9.74 11.35
C ALA A 60 23.88 9.49 12.80
N GLY A 61 23.17 10.10 13.75
CA GLY A 61 23.35 9.91 15.18
C GLY A 61 22.73 8.58 15.57
N VAL A 62 23.30 7.97 16.58
CA VAL A 62 22.82 6.82 17.33
C VAL A 62 21.29 6.90 17.47
N GLY A 63 20.54 6.09 16.67
CA GLY A 63 19.08 6.05 16.75
C GLY A 63 18.30 6.10 15.42
N ALA A 64 18.96 6.17 14.24
CA ALA A 64 18.24 6.11 12.97
C ALA A 64 17.76 4.68 12.64
N VAL A 65 16.56 4.56 12.08
CA VAL A 65 16.04 3.28 11.57
C VAL A 65 16.96 2.74 10.48
N SER A 66 17.27 1.45 10.54
CA SER A 66 18.23 0.81 9.66
C SER A 66 17.73 0.74 8.22
N ARG A 67 18.44 1.40 7.28
CA ARG A 67 18.17 1.34 5.82
C ARG A 67 18.88 0.13 5.19
N LYS A 68 18.35 -1.09 5.39
CA LYS A 68 19.00 -2.33 4.94
C LYS A 68 18.15 -3.14 3.94
N LEU A 69 16.99 -2.64 3.53
CA LEU A 69 16.12 -3.33 2.59
C LEU A 69 16.69 -3.27 1.16
N SER A 70 16.78 -4.42 0.50
CA SER A 70 17.11 -4.51 -0.93
C SER A 70 15.86 -4.23 -1.78
N SER A 71 16.06 -3.94 -3.08
CA SER A 71 14.94 -3.76 -4.04
C SER A 71 13.98 -4.95 -4.04
N ARG A 72 14.51 -6.18 -3.89
CA ARG A 72 13.73 -7.43 -3.77
C ARG A 72 12.80 -7.38 -2.55
N HIS A 73 13.32 -7.01 -1.38
CA HIS A 73 12.52 -6.89 -0.16
C HIS A 73 11.40 -5.88 -0.32
N ILE A 74 11.70 -4.70 -0.89
CA ILE A 74 10.72 -3.61 -1.09
C ILE A 74 9.55 -4.07 -1.97
N GLN A 75 9.83 -4.73 -3.08
CA GLN A 75 8.78 -5.21 -3.98
C GLN A 75 7.96 -6.34 -3.35
N MET A 76 8.61 -7.27 -2.64
CA MET A 76 7.91 -8.38 -1.97
C MET A 76 7.08 -7.91 -0.79
N ILE A 77 7.56 -6.92 -0.01
CA ILE A 77 6.75 -6.26 1.02
C ILE A 77 5.51 -5.59 0.40
N GLY A 78 5.66 -4.91 -0.74
CA GLY A 78 4.53 -4.28 -1.42
C GLY A 78 3.50 -5.27 -1.95
N ILE A 79 3.93 -6.43 -2.49
CA ILE A 79 3.04 -7.48 -2.95
C ILE A 79 2.45 -8.25 -1.75
N GLY A 80 3.28 -8.61 -0.81
CA GLY A 80 2.92 -9.44 0.34
C GLY A 80 2.01 -8.74 1.33
N GLY A 81 2.24 -7.44 1.57
CA GLY A 81 1.35 -6.61 2.40
C GLY A 81 -0.03 -6.38 1.75
N GLY A 82 -0.09 -6.35 0.39
CA GLY A 82 -1.36 -6.23 -0.34
C GLY A 82 -2.16 -7.54 -0.41
N ILE A 83 -1.50 -8.71 -0.53
CA ILE A 83 -2.19 -10.01 -0.61
C ILE A 83 -2.38 -10.57 0.82
N GLY A 84 -3.51 -10.27 1.41
CA GLY A 84 -3.96 -10.74 2.74
C GLY A 84 -5.27 -11.51 2.67
N THR A 85 -5.93 -11.62 3.82
CA THR A 85 -7.25 -12.28 3.93
C THR A 85 -8.36 -11.54 3.20
N GLY A 86 -8.19 -10.26 2.88
CA GLY A 86 -9.14 -9.51 2.06
C GLY A 86 -9.45 -10.20 0.72
N LEU A 87 -8.41 -10.72 0.04
CA LEU A 87 -8.58 -11.41 -1.24
C LEU A 87 -9.07 -12.85 -1.08
N PHE A 88 -8.61 -13.56 -0.05
CA PHE A 88 -8.92 -14.99 0.13
C PHE A 88 -10.23 -15.25 0.90
N VAL A 89 -10.61 -14.34 1.80
CA VAL A 89 -11.79 -14.47 2.66
C VAL A 89 -12.80 -13.35 2.42
N GLY A 90 -12.35 -12.09 2.45
CA GLY A 90 -13.22 -10.92 2.25
C GLY A 90 -13.93 -10.92 0.90
N SER A 91 -13.31 -11.46 -0.13
CA SER A 91 -13.92 -11.62 -1.46
C SER A 91 -15.16 -12.52 -1.44
N GLY A 92 -15.21 -13.52 -0.55
CA GLY A 92 -16.39 -14.38 -0.37
C GLY A 92 -17.57 -13.62 0.21
N ILE A 93 -17.33 -12.77 1.22
CA ILE A 93 -18.35 -11.89 1.79
C ILE A 93 -18.89 -10.92 0.72
N ALA A 94 -17.98 -10.34 -0.06
CA ALA A 94 -18.35 -9.44 -1.15
C ALA A 94 -19.17 -10.17 -2.25
N LEU A 95 -18.79 -11.42 -2.61
CA LEU A 95 -19.52 -12.24 -3.57
C LEU A 95 -20.93 -12.57 -3.07
N ALA A 96 -21.04 -13.01 -1.80
CA ALA A 96 -22.32 -13.34 -1.20
C ALA A 96 -23.30 -12.14 -1.19
N ASN A 97 -22.79 -10.93 -0.96
CA ASN A 97 -23.61 -9.73 -0.89
C ASN A 97 -23.96 -9.15 -2.27
N ALA A 98 -23.00 -9.13 -3.20
CA ALA A 98 -23.12 -8.39 -4.46
C ALA A 98 -23.47 -9.27 -5.68
N GLY A 99 -23.20 -10.56 -5.61
CA GLY A 99 -23.19 -11.44 -6.78
C GLY A 99 -21.94 -11.27 -7.65
N PRO A 100 -21.70 -12.16 -8.62
CA PRO A 100 -20.45 -12.24 -9.37
C PRO A 100 -20.11 -10.97 -10.17
N VAL A 101 -21.08 -10.37 -10.85
CA VAL A 101 -20.85 -9.12 -11.59
C VAL A 101 -20.71 -7.94 -10.63
N GLY A 102 -21.51 -7.89 -9.58
CA GLY A 102 -21.45 -6.82 -8.57
C GLY A 102 -20.08 -6.74 -7.91
N VAL A 103 -19.52 -7.86 -7.45
CA VAL A 103 -18.19 -7.90 -6.85
C VAL A 103 -17.10 -7.55 -7.86
N LEU A 104 -17.18 -8.06 -9.09
CA LEU A 104 -16.20 -7.76 -10.14
C LEU A 104 -16.15 -6.26 -10.45
N LEU A 105 -17.30 -5.62 -10.61
CA LEU A 105 -17.38 -4.16 -10.83
C LEU A 105 -16.82 -3.36 -9.66
N ALA A 106 -17.12 -3.76 -8.40
CA ALA A 106 -16.57 -3.10 -7.22
C ALA A 106 -15.03 -3.18 -7.19
N TYR A 107 -14.44 -4.35 -7.52
CA TYR A 107 -12.98 -4.52 -7.59
C TYR A 107 -12.36 -3.73 -8.74
N ILE A 108 -13.01 -3.63 -9.90
CA ILE A 108 -12.54 -2.81 -11.03
C ILE A 108 -12.53 -1.32 -10.64
N ILE A 109 -13.62 -0.80 -10.07
CA ILE A 109 -13.74 0.61 -9.68
C ILE A 109 -12.74 0.95 -8.58
N THR A 110 -12.60 0.09 -7.57
CA THR A 110 -11.57 0.28 -6.52
C THR A 110 -10.16 0.18 -7.11
N GLY A 111 -9.93 -0.71 -8.06
CA GLY A 111 -8.67 -0.81 -8.81
C GLY A 111 -8.35 0.46 -9.60
N MET A 112 -9.33 1.10 -10.23
CA MET A 112 -9.16 2.40 -10.89
C MET A 112 -8.89 3.52 -9.87
N THR A 113 -9.47 3.43 -8.69
CA THR A 113 -9.22 4.36 -7.58
C THR A 113 -7.77 4.28 -7.12
N ILE A 114 -7.26 3.08 -6.82
CA ILE A 114 -5.87 2.90 -6.40
C ILE A 114 -4.87 3.22 -7.53
N PHE A 115 -5.26 3.02 -8.80
CA PHE A 115 -4.47 3.48 -9.94
C PHE A 115 -4.22 4.99 -9.86
N GLY A 116 -5.25 5.80 -9.63
CA GLY A 116 -5.12 7.26 -9.50
C GLY A 116 -4.22 7.67 -8.33
N VAL A 117 -4.32 6.98 -7.19
CA VAL A 117 -3.47 7.19 -6.01
C VAL A 117 -2.00 6.88 -6.33
N MET A 118 -1.74 5.69 -6.89
CA MET A 118 -0.37 5.22 -7.15
C MET A 118 0.36 6.05 -8.20
N GLU A 119 -0.33 6.47 -9.26
CA GLU A 119 0.24 7.35 -10.28
C GLU A 119 0.63 8.71 -9.68
N GLY A 120 -0.25 9.31 -8.85
CA GLY A 120 0.05 10.57 -8.16
C GLY A 120 1.20 10.44 -7.15
N LEU A 121 1.21 9.38 -6.35
CA LEU A 121 2.31 9.11 -5.41
C LEU A 121 3.63 8.86 -6.13
N ALA A 122 3.63 8.13 -7.25
CA ALA A 122 4.83 7.86 -8.02
C ALA A 122 5.44 9.14 -8.58
N GLU A 123 4.63 10.10 -9.07
CA GLU A 123 5.10 11.40 -9.55
C GLU A 123 5.70 12.23 -8.41
N MET A 124 4.95 12.43 -7.31
CA MET A 124 5.43 13.21 -6.16
C MET A 124 6.70 12.61 -5.54
N SER A 125 6.73 11.29 -5.33
CA SER A 125 7.86 10.63 -4.66
C SER A 125 9.09 10.47 -5.55
N SER A 126 8.94 10.42 -6.87
CA SER A 126 10.08 10.46 -7.79
C SER A 126 10.74 11.84 -7.86
N TYR A 127 9.95 12.90 -7.68
CA TYR A 127 10.41 14.28 -7.65
C TYR A 127 10.99 14.68 -6.30
N LEU A 128 10.32 14.28 -5.20
CA LEU A 128 10.67 14.55 -3.81
C LEU A 128 10.72 13.24 -3.01
N PRO A 129 11.82 12.50 -3.05
CA PRO A 129 11.96 11.24 -2.31
C PRO A 129 12.29 11.48 -0.84
N VAL A 130 11.28 11.93 -0.09
CA VAL A 130 11.39 12.24 1.33
C VAL A 130 10.88 11.08 2.20
N SER A 131 11.48 10.89 3.35
CA SER A 131 10.99 9.96 4.37
C SER A 131 9.59 10.38 4.85
N GLY A 132 8.70 9.40 5.09
CA GLY A 132 7.31 9.71 5.47
C GLY A 132 6.38 10.03 4.30
N THR A 133 6.89 10.11 3.08
CA THR A 133 6.21 10.21 1.79
C THR A 133 4.90 11.01 1.82
N PHE A 134 3.73 10.36 1.78
CA PHE A 134 2.46 11.06 1.59
C PHE A 134 1.97 11.84 2.83
N MET A 135 2.35 11.47 4.05
CA MET A 135 2.08 12.27 5.25
C MET A 135 2.85 13.60 5.18
N HIS A 136 4.11 13.53 4.75
CA HIS A 136 4.94 14.70 4.51
C HIS A 136 4.36 15.57 3.37
N PHE A 137 3.90 14.95 2.26
CA PHE A 137 3.26 15.67 1.16
C PHE A 137 1.97 16.37 1.57
N ALA A 138 1.12 15.71 2.39
CA ALA A 138 -0.08 16.33 2.92
C ALA A 138 0.24 17.55 3.81
N SER A 139 1.27 17.45 4.67
CA SER A 139 1.74 18.56 5.49
C SER A 139 2.29 19.70 4.65
N ARG A 140 3.11 19.39 3.65
CA ARG A 140 3.89 20.35 2.85
C ARG A 140 3.06 21.05 1.79
N PHE A 141 2.16 20.32 1.12
CA PHE A 141 1.40 20.86 0.00
C PHE A 141 0.00 21.36 0.39
N VAL A 142 -0.53 20.90 1.54
CA VAL A 142 -1.89 21.25 1.96
C VAL A 142 -1.90 21.99 3.28
N ASP A 143 -1.68 21.30 4.40
CA ASP A 143 -1.76 21.86 5.75
C ASP A 143 -1.06 20.90 6.73
N PRO A 144 -0.19 21.40 7.62
CA PRO A 144 0.45 20.55 8.64
C PRO A 144 -0.52 19.73 9.50
N SER A 145 -1.71 20.28 9.79
CA SER A 145 -2.73 19.53 10.53
C SER A 145 -3.29 18.33 9.75
N LEU A 146 -3.38 18.47 8.42
CA LEU A 146 -3.84 17.36 7.57
C LEU A 146 -2.81 16.23 7.51
N GLY A 147 -1.52 16.57 7.43
CA GLY A 147 -0.45 15.57 7.45
C GLY A 147 -0.40 14.81 8.77
N MET A 148 -0.57 15.50 9.89
CA MET A 148 -0.66 14.88 11.23
C MET A 148 -1.86 13.93 11.31
N ALA A 149 -3.05 14.40 10.91
CA ALA A 149 -4.27 13.57 10.93
C ALA A 149 -4.13 12.35 10.01
N LEU A 150 -3.55 12.53 8.81
CA LEU A 150 -3.26 11.44 7.90
C LEU A 150 -2.31 10.42 8.51
N GLY A 151 -1.26 10.86 9.22
CA GLY A 151 -0.32 9.97 9.89
C GLY A 151 -0.97 9.12 10.97
N TRP A 152 -1.78 9.71 11.85
CA TRP A 152 -2.53 8.98 12.87
C TRP A 152 -3.59 8.06 12.27
N ASN A 153 -4.30 8.50 11.23
CA ASN A 153 -5.27 7.68 10.50
C ASN A 153 -4.59 6.49 9.81
N TYR A 154 -3.40 6.68 9.24
CA TYR A 154 -2.66 5.61 8.59
C TYR A 154 -2.09 4.60 9.60
N TRP A 155 -1.59 5.09 10.74
CA TRP A 155 -1.25 4.21 11.86
C TRP A 155 -2.46 3.38 12.32
N TRP A 156 -3.62 4.02 12.49
CA TRP A 156 -4.87 3.35 12.85
C TRP A 156 -5.26 2.28 11.82
N CYS A 157 -5.21 2.61 10.53
CA CYS A 157 -5.52 1.70 9.44
C CYS A 157 -4.76 0.38 9.56
N TYR A 158 -3.45 0.47 9.75
CA TYR A 158 -2.59 -0.72 9.83
C TYR A 158 -2.63 -1.41 11.19
N ALA A 159 -2.78 -0.68 12.28
CA ALA A 159 -2.91 -1.28 13.61
C ALA A 159 -4.21 -2.09 13.74
N ILE A 160 -5.32 -1.57 13.21
CA ILE A 160 -6.60 -2.29 13.15
C ILE A 160 -6.53 -3.44 12.12
N GLY A 161 -5.86 -3.22 10.98
CA GLY A 161 -5.62 -4.26 10.01
C GLY A 161 -4.89 -5.48 10.59
N TRP A 162 -3.91 -5.26 11.48
CA TRP A 162 -3.26 -6.34 12.23
C TRP A 162 -4.27 -7.19 13.02
N ALA A 163 -5.15 -6.56 13.79
CA ALA A 163 -6.19 -7.25 14.55
C ALA A 163 -7.18 -7.99 13.63
N SER A 164 -7.49 -7.40 12.45
CA SER A 164 -8.33 -8.05 11.43
C SER A 164 -7.69 -9.34 10.90
N GLU A 165 -6.40 -9.30 10.52
CA GLU A 165 -5.69 -10.48 10.03
C GLU A 165 -5.57 -11.57 11.10
N LEU A 166 -5.37 -11.20 12.37
CA LEU A 166 -5.40 -12.16 13.50
C LEU A 166 -6.77 -12.83 13.66
N SER A 167 -7.85 -12.05 13.54
CA SER A 167 -9.21 -12.59 13.62
C SER A 167 -9.49 -13.58 12.50
N ALA A 168 -9.10 -13.23 11.26
CA ALA A 168 -9.24 -14.11 10.11
C ALA A 168 -8.40 -15.39 10.26
N ALA A 169 -7.12 -15.24 10.65
CA ALA A 169 -6.21 -16.37 10.82
C ALA A 169 -6.70 -17.35 11.89
N SER A 170 -7.13 -16.82 13.05
CA SER A 170 -7.64 -17.65 14.16
C SER A 170 -8.85 -18.48 13.76
N ALA A 171 -9.62 -17.94 12.90
CA ALA A 171 -10.81 -18.51 12.40
C ALA A 171 -10.55 -19.55 11.30
N VAL A 172 -9.58 -19.32 10.39
CA VAL A 172 -9.13 -20.33 9.43
C VAL A 172 -8.60 -21.58 10.14
N ILE A 173 -7.95 -21.44 11.29
CA ILE A 173 -7.48 -22.57 12.10
C ILE A 173 -8.65 -23.44 12.61
N GLY A 174 -9.80 -22.84 12.89
CA GLY A 174 -11.02 -23.58 13.26
C GLY A 174 -11.48 -24.61 12.22
N TYR A 175 -11.01 -24.52 10.98
CA TYR A 175 -11.24 -25.53 9.95
C TYR A 175 -10.68 -26.93 10.32
N TRP A 176 -9.52 -26.97 11.01
CA TRP A 176 -8.90 -28.24 11.41
C TRP A 176 -9.30 -28.69 12.79
N ASN A 177 -9.51 -27.75 13.71
CA ASN A 177 -9.87 -28.07 15.09
C ASN A 177 -10.67 -26.91 15.69
N ALA A 178 -11.97 -27.15 15.83
CA ALA A 178 -12.91 -26.20 16.43
C ALA A 178 -12.97 -26.30 17.98
N ASP A 179 -12.38 -27.35 18.60
CA ASP A 179 -12.48 -27.59 20.04
C ASP A 179 -11.53 -26.71 20.86
N ILE A 180 -10.43 -26.23 20.22
CA ILE A 180 -9.47 -25.36 20.89
C ILE A 180 -10.00 -23.93 20.91
N ASN A 181 -9.96 -23.31 22.09
CA ASN A 181 -10.40 -21.94 22.27
C ASN A 181 -9.63 -21.01 21.31
N ILE A 182 -10.36 -20.19 20.56
CA ILE A 182 -9.83 -19.21 19.59
C ILE A 182 -8.78 -18.27 20.21
N ALA A 183 -8.91 -17.97 21.52
CA ALA A 183 -7.94 -17.15 22.25
C ALA A 183 -6.53 -17.74 22.27
N ALA A 184 -6.40 -19.06 22.33
CA ALA A 184 -5.09 -19.71 22.31
C ALA A 184 -4.37 -19.44 20.96
N TRP A 185 -5.09 -19.57 19.85
CA TRP A 185 -4.55 -19.31 18.52
C TRP A 185 -4.20 -17.85 18.31
N ILE A 186 -5.05 -16.91 18.75
CA ILE A 186 -4.75 -15.48 18.73
C ILE A 186 -3.47 -15.20 19.52
N SER A 187 -3.34 -15.77 20.74
CA SER A 187 -2.15 -15.56 21.60
C SER A 187 -0.87 -16.06 20.93
N ILE A 188 -0.90 -17.27 20.34
CA ILE A 188 0.24 -17.87 19.64
C ILE A 188 0.66 -16.95 18.49
N MET A 189 -0.29 -16.51 17.66
CA MET A 189 0.01 -15.65 16.51
C MET A 189 0.49 -14.26 16.94
N MET A 190 -0.03 -13.70 18.04
CA MET A 190 0.48 -12.45 18.60
C MET A 190 1.93 -12.61 19.04
N VAL A 191 2.29 -13.70 19.73
CA VAL A 191 3.68 -13.94 20.16
C VAL A 191 4.61 -14.09 18.95
N VAL A 192 4.22 -14.90 17.94
CA VAL A 192 5.03 -15.09 16.74
C VAL A 192 5.18 -13.77 15.96
N GLY A 193 4.10 -12.99 15.85
CA GLY A 193 4.14 -11.65 15.23
C GLY A 193 5.07 -10.67 15.97
N ALA A 194 5.08 -10.71 17.32
CA ALA A 194 6.03 -9.96 18.11
C ALA A 194 7.47 -10.38 17.81
N VAL A 195 7.77 -11.69 17.87
CA VAL A 195 9.10 -12.22 17.60
C VAL A 195 9.64 -11.75 16.26
N LEU A 196 8.84 -11.83 15.19
CA LEU A 196 9.28 -11.39 13.85
C LEU A 196 9.56 -9.89 13.79
N ASN A 197 8.69 -9.05 14.38
CA ASN A 197 8.86 -7.59 14.33
C ASN A 197 10.00 -7.09 15.24
N PHE A 198 10.36 -7.84 16.28
CA PHE A 198 11.51 -7.56 17.15
C PHE A 198 12.81 -8.26 16.70
N ALA A 199 12.76 -9.20 15.75
CA ALA A 199 13.96 -9.90 15.26
C ALA A 199 14.86 -9.01 14.38
N GLY A 200 14.29 -7.94 13.80
CA GLY A 200 15.03 -6.98 12.96
C GLY A 200 14.62 -6.99 11.50
N VAL A 201 14.92 -5.87 10.82
CA VAL A 201 14.43 -5.58 9.46
C VAL A 201 14.88 -6.61 8.42
N ASN A 202 16.09 -7.19 8.58
CA ASN A 202 16.61 -8.18 7.64
C ASN A 202 15.83 -9.51 7.72
N ILE A 203 15.58 -10.00 8.96
CA ILE A 203 14.83 -11.25 9.19
C ILE A 203 13.40 -11.07 8.73
N TYR A 204 12.78 -9.95 9.06
CA TYR A 204 11.45 -9.59 8.57
C TYR A 204 11.41 -9.56 7.04
N GLY A 205 12.37 -8.88 6.39
CA GLY A 205 12.43 -8.77 4.93
C GLY A 205 12.56 -10.12 4.23
N GLU A 206 13.42 -11.03 4.73
CA GLU A 206 13.58 -12.38 4.16
C GLU A 206 12.33 -13.24 4.42
N SER A 207 11.71 -13.15 5.61
CA SER A 207 10.46 -13.87 5.89
C SER A 207 9.35 -13.42 4.93
N GLU A 208 9.28 -12.11 4.63
CA GLU A 208 8.28 -11.57 3.72
C GLU A 208 8.53 -12.01 2.26
N VAL A 209 9.79 -12.14 1.83
CA VAL A 209 10.11 -12.70 0.50
C VAL A 209 9.60 -14.14 0.37
N VAL A 210 9.81 -14.98 1.39
CA VAL A 210 9.34 -16.37 1.38
C VAL A 210 7.82 -16.44 1.35
N THR A 211 7.16 -15.74 2.28
CA THR A 211 5.70 -15.78 2.42
C THR A 211 4.99 -15.17 1.22
N SER A 212 5.49 -14.05 0.67
CA SER A 212 4.94 -13.43 -0.54
C SER A 212 5.09 -14.32 -1.78
N THR A 213 6.20 -15.07 -1.87
CA THR A 213 6.38 -16.06 -2.94
C THR A 213 5.35 -17.18 -2.83
N ILE A 214 5.11 -17.71 -1.62
CA ILE A 214 4.08 -18.72 -1.37
C ILE A 214 2.70 -18.20 -1.77
N LYS A 215 2.34 -16.97 -1.35
CA LYS A 215 1.05 -16.33 -1.70
C LYS A 215 0.86 -16.20 -3.21
N LEU A 216 1.88 -15.70 -3.90
CA LEU A 216 1.83 -15.48 -5.34
C LEU A 216 1.66 -16.80 -6.10
N LEU A 217 2.46 -17.82 -5.76
CA LEU A 217 2.35 -19.15 -6.37
C LEU A 217 0.99 -19.78 -6.11
N ALA A 218 0.51 -19.70 -4.86
CA ALA A 218 -0.81 -20.22 -4.50
C ALA A 218 -1.92 -19.51 -5.28
N PHE A 219 -1.82 -18.19 -5.47
CA PHE A 219 -2.82 -17.46 -6.22
C PHE A 219 -2.83 -17.82 -7.72
N VAL A 220 -1.65 -18.01 -8.33
CA VAL A 220 -1.55 -18.54 -9.70
C VAL A 220 -2.18 -19.94 -9.78
N MET A 221 -1.91 -20.80 -8.81
CA MET A 221 -2.52 -22.14 -8.74
C MET A 221 -4.04 -22.08 -8.61
N LEU A 222 -4.59 -21.13 -7.84
CA LEU A 222 -6.05 -20.93 -7.73
C LEU A 222 -6.69 -20.49 -9.05
N ILE A 223 -6.04 -19.59 -9.78
CA ILE A 223 -6.50 -19.17 -11.11
C ILE A 223 -6.54 -20.38 -12.04
N ILE A 224 -5.48 -21.18 -12.09
CA ILE A 224 -5.42 -22.39 -12.91
C ILE A 224 -6.47 -23.41 -12.46
N PHE A 225 -6.57 -23.66 -11.15
CA PHE A 225 -7.57 -24.54 -10.56
C PHE A 225 -9.00 -24.11 -10.94
N GLY A 226 -9.30 -22.82 -10.78
CA GLY A 226 -10.62 -22.27 -11.12
C GLY A 226 -10.97 -22.47 -12.60
N LEU A 227 -10.03 -22.22 -13.51
CA LEU A 227 -10.22 -22.47 -14.94
C LEU A 227 -10.43 -23.96 -15.25
N VAL A 228 -9.66 -24.84 -14.61
CA VAL A 228 -9.82 -26.31 -14.79
C VAL A 228 -11.18 -26.76 -14.32
N ILE A 229 -11.65 -26.30 -13.16
CA ILE A 229 -12.99 -26.64 -12.65
C ILE A 229 -14.08 -26.08 -13.54
N ASP A 230 -13.95 -24.83 -13.98
CA ASP A 230 -14.92 -24.17 -14.87
C ASP A 230 -15.11 -24.94 -16.19
N LEU A 231 -14.02 -25.50 -16.71
CA LEU A 231 -14.04 -26.29 -17.94
C LEU A 231 -14.45 -27.77 -17.76
N GLY A 232 -14.75 -28.20 -16.53
CA GLY A 232 -15.17 -29.57 -16.22
C GLY A 232 -14.04 -30.54 -15.91
N GLY A 233 -12.82 -30.06 -15.62
CA GLY A 233 -11.66 -30.88 -15.26
C GLY A 233 -11.67 -31.40 -13.82
N GLY A 234 -12.71 -31.17 -13.03
CA GLY A 234 -12.86 -31.68 -11.67
C GLY A 234 -13.35 -33.12 -11.60
N PRO A 235 -13.32 -33.76 -10.40
CA PRO A 235 -13.79 -35.14 -10.18
C PRO A 235 -15.24 -35.39 -10.63
N LYS A 236 -16.08 -34.36 -10.63
CA LYS A 236 -17.49 -34.44 -11.05
C LYS A 236 -17.69 -34.28 -12.55
N HIS A 237 -16.66 -33.92 -13.30
CA HIS A 237 -16.69 -33.65 -14.76
C HIS A 237 -17.79 -32.67 -15.20
N ASP A 238 -18.22 -31.76 -14.31
CA ASP A 238 -19.27 -30.80 -14.52
C ASP A 238 -18.69 -29.47 -15.06
N ARG A 239 -19.04 -29.10 -16.28
CA ARG A 239 -18.66 -27.86 -16.89
C ARG A 239 -19.57 -26.74 -16.40
N LEU A 240 -19.01 -25.72 -15.75
CA LEU A 240 -19.73 -24.61 -15.15
C LEU A 240 -19.97 -23.46 -16.13
N GLY A 241 -18.93 -22.92 -16.73
CA GLY A 241 -19.00 -21.73 -17.58
C GLY A 241 -19.68 -20.56 -16.86
N PHE A 242 -20.59 -19.90 -17.54
CA PHE A 242 -21.37 -18.79 -16.97
C PHE A 242 -22.67 -19.23 -16.26
N ARG A 243 -22.74 -20.47 -15.75
CA ARG A 243 -23.94 -20.99 -15.08
C ARG A 243 -24.37 -20.09 -13.92
N TYR A 244 -23.45 -19.76 -13.01
CA TYR A 244 -23.75 -18.99 -11.81
C TYR A 244 -24.01 -17.49 -12.07
N TRP A 245 -23.71 -17.00 -13.28
CA TRP A 245 -24.10 -15.66 -13.70
C TRP A 245 -25.55 -15.62 -14.21
N LYS A 246 -26.12 -16.78 -14.61
CA LYS A 246 -27.50 -16.93 -15.06
C LYS A 246 -28.41 -17.36 -13.90
N ASP A 247 -27.99 -18.33 -13.12
CA ASP A 247 -28.68 -18.89 -11.97
C ASP A 247 -27.67 -19.15 -10.83
N PRO A 248 -27.78 -18.49 -9.67
CA PRO A 248 -28.86 -17.62 -9.18
C PRO A 248 -28.87 -16.19 -9.77
N GLY A 249 -27.89 -15.80 -10.59
CA GLY A 249 -27.90 -14.54 -11.31
C GLY A 249 -26.63 -13.69 -11.14
N ALA A 250 -26.52 -12.65 -11.98
CA ALA A 250 -25.34 -11.79 -12.03
C ALA A 250 -25.17 -10.86 -10.82
N PHE A 251 -26.29 -10.46 -10.20
CA PHE A 251 -26.33 -9.56 -9.03
C PHE A 251 -27.22 -10.14 -7.95
N ASN A 252 -26.76 -10.08 -6.70
CA ASN A 252 -27.58 -10.44 -5.55
C ASN A 252 -28.49 -9.26 -5.11
N GLN A 253 -29.65 -9.59 -4.54
CA GLN A 253 -30.56 -8.64 -3.91
C GLN A 253 -30.25 -8.57 -2.41
N PHE A 254 -29.57 -7.49 -1.99
CA PHE A 254 -29.08 -7.36 -0.63
C PHE A 254 -30.22 -7.27 0.40
N ASN A 255 -30.10 -8.00 1.50
CA ASN A 255 -31.06 -8.03 2.61
C ASN A 255 -32.53 -8.26 2.18
N GLY A 256 -32.77 -9.01 1.10
CA GLY A 256 -34.12 -9.30 0.62
C GLY A 256 -34.84 -8.11 -0.05
N ILE A 257 -34.15 -7.00 -0.28
CA ILE A 257 -34.70 -5.86 -1.03
C ILE A 257 -34.80 -6.26 -2.50
N ALA A 258 -36.04 -6.32 -3.00
CA ALA A 258 -36.30 -6.77 -4.35
C ALA A 258 -35.94 -5.72 -5.43
N GLY A 259 -35.67 -6.20 -6.63
CA GLY A 259 -35.53 -5.33 -7.82
C GLY A 259 -34.15 -4.70 -8.00
N SER A 260 -34.12 -3.58 -8.73
CA SER A 260 -32.90 -2.84 -9.08
C SER A 260 -32.22 -2.21 -7.87
N GLU A 261 -32.99 -1.77 -6.88
CA GLU A 261 -32.49 -1.16 -5.65
C GLU A 261 -31.66 -2.17 -4.84
N GLY A 262 -32.21 -3.36 -4.58
CA GLY A 262 -31.48 -4.41 -3.89
C GLY A 262 -30.21 -4.85 -4.60
N ARG A 263 -30.22 -4.90 -5.94
CA ARG A 263 -29.02 -5.21 -6.75
C ARG A 263 -27.97 -4.11 -6.64
N PHE A 264 -28.37 -2.83 -6.70
CA PHE A 264 -27.47 -1.70 -6.52
C PHE A 264 -26.85 -1.69 -5.11
N LEU A 265 -27.68 -1.93 -4.08
CA LEU A 265 -27.21 -1.98 -2.71
C LEU A 265 -26.26 -3.16 -2.45
N GLY A 266 -26.52 -4.32 -3.06
CA GLY A 266 -25.61 -5.46 -3.06
C GLY A 266 -24.27 -5.12 -3.68
N PHE A 267 -24.27 -4.55 -4.89
CA PHE A 267 -23.08 -4.06 -5.55
C PHE A 267 -22.31 -3.06 -4.67
N PHE A 268 -23.01 -2.08 -4.09
CA PHE A 268 -22.39 -1.05 -3.26
C PHE A 268 -21.75 -1.60 -1.97
N SER A 269 -22.36 -2.63 -1.37
CA SER A 269 -21.82 -3.28 -0.16
C SER A 269 -20.45 -3.93 -0.36
N ALA A 270 -20.07 -4.27 -1.60
CA ALA A 270 -18.78 -4.88 -1.91
C ALA A 270 -17.60 -3.90 -1.84
N PHE A 271 -17.84 -2.58 -1.83
CA PHE A 271 -16.76 -1.59 -1.87
C PHE A 271 -15.84 -1.62 -0.66
N LEU A 272 -16.36 -1.80 0.55
CA LEU A 272 -15.51 -1.86 1.75
C LEU A 272 -14.56 -3.07 1.72
N GLN A 273 -15.05 -4.24 1.30
CA GLN A 273 -14.22 -5.44 1.20
C GLN A 273 -13.20 -5.30 0.07
N SER A 274 -13.58 -4.72 -1.07
CA SER A 274 -12.64 -4.45 -2.15
C SER A 274 -11.59 -3.42 -1.70
N ALA A 275 -11.98 -2.34 -1.02
CA ALA A 275 -11.05 -1.34 -0.49
C ALA A 275 -10.06 -1.97 0.50
N PHE A 276 -10.53 -2.77 1.46
CA PHE A 276 -9.65 -3.50 2.38
C PHE A 276 -8.63 -4.38 1.64
N THR A 277 -9.08 -5.05 0.58
CA THR A 277 -8.21 -5.91 -0.24
C THR A 277 -7.09 -5.14 -0.94
N TYR A 278 -7.33 -3.88 -1.33
CA TYR A 278 -6.34 -3.03 -2.00
C TYR A 278 -5.47 -2.21 -1.03
N VAL A 279 -5.83 -2.10 0.26
CA VAL A 279 -4.99 -1.47 1.29
C VAL A 279 -3.65 -2.19 1.36
N GLY A 280 -2.56 -1.43 1.39
CA GLY A 280 -1.20 -1.97 1.36
C GLY A 280 -0.49 -1.82 0.02
N THR A 281 -1.22 -1.62 -1.08
CA THR A 281 -0.62 -1.41 -2.41
C THR A 281 0.31 -0.20 -2.42
N GLU A 282 -0.05 0.87 -1.72
CA GLU A 282 0.72 2.12 -1.62
C GLU A 282 2.01 1.99 -0.81
N THR A 283 2.16 0.95 -0.01
CA THR A 283 3.37 0.74 0.82
C THR A 283 4.64 0.57 0.00
N VAL A 284 4.52 0.11 -1.25
CA VAL A 284 5.66 0.02 -2.18
C VAL A 284 6.32 1.37 -2.41
N VAL A 285 5.54 2.46 -2.44
CA VAL A 285 6.07 3.82 -2.63
C VAL A 285 6.76 4.31 -1.36
N LEU A 286 6.23 3.98 -0.17
CA LEU A 286 6.88 4.26 1.11
C LEU A 286 8.25 3.59 1.20
N ALA A 287 8.30 2.30 0.89
CA ALA A 287 9.52 1.52 0.94
C ALA A 287 10.55 1.95 -0.12
N ALA A 288 10.08 2.38 -1.30
CA ALA A 288 10.94 2.83 -2.39
C ALA A 288 11.61 4.20 -2.12
N GLY A 289 11.09 5.01 -1.17
CA GLY A 289 11.78 6.21 -0.67
C GLY A 289 13.15 5.93 -0.04
N GLU A 290 13.42 4.67 0.32
CA GLU A 290 14.73 4.19 0.82
C GLU A 290 15.61 3.57 -0.28
N ALA A 291 15.20 3.63 -1.56
CA ALA A 291 15.94 3.10 -2.70
C ALA A 291 17.16 3.97 -3.05
N LYS A 292 18.19 3.36 -3.70
CA LYS A 292 19.41 4.05 -4.11
C LYS A 292 19.18 5.13 -5.19
N ASN A 293 18.28 4.84 -6.16
CA ASN A 293 17.92 5.74 -7.26
C ASN A 293 16.40 5.96 -7.27
N PRO A 294 15.86 6.76 -6.34
CA PRO A 294 14.42 6.85 -6.15
C PRO A 294 13.69 7.47 -7.35
N SER A 295 14.30 8.42 -8.08
CA SER A 295 13.65 9.08 -9.23
C SER A 295 13.22 8.11 -10.33
N THR A 296 14.00 7.05 -10.55
CA THR A 296 13.74 6.05 -11.60
C THR A 296 13.11 4.78 -11.05
N GLN A 297 13.49 4.36 -9.84
CA GLN A 297 13.02 3.09 -9.25
C GLN A 297 11.61 3.19 -8.68
N ILE A 298 11.23 4.32 -8.08
CA ILE A 298 9.88 4.49 -7.51
C ILE A 298 8.78 4.34 -8.58
N PRO A 299 8.81 5.03 -9.73
CA PRO A 299 7.78 4.87 -10.74
C PRO A 299 7.76 3.48 -11.36
N LYS A 300 8.93 2.86 -11.54
CA LYS A 300 9.02 1.48 -12.07
C LYS A 300 8.40 0.47 -11.09
N ALA A 301 8.75 0.56 -9.80
CA ALA A 301 8.23 -0.33 -8.76
C ALA A 301 6.72 -0.14 -8.56
N ALA A 302 6.26 1.11 -8.41
CA ALA A 302 4.85 1.43 -8.23
C ALA A 302 3.98 0.86 -9.35
N ARG A 303 4.36 1.09 -10.61
CA ARG A 303 3.62 0.57 -11.77
C ARG A 303 3.64 -0.95 -11.86
N ARG A 304 4.79 -1.60 -11.65
CA ARG A 304 4.89 -3.06 -11.72
C ARG A 304 3.99 -3.73 -10.68
N VAL A 305 4.06 -3.27 -9.43
CA VAL A 305 3.23 -3.80 -8.35
C VAL A 305 1.76 -3.55 -8.63
N LEU A 306 1.41 -2.34 -9.02
CA LEU A 306 0.04 -1.96 -9.35
C LEU A 306 -0.57 -2.85 -10.45
N TYR A 307 0.09 -2.98 -11.62
CA TYR A 307 -0.43 -3.79 -12.70
C TYR A 307 -0.55 -5.27 -12.35
N ARG A 308 0.40 -5.81 -11.55
CA ARG A 308 0.30 -7.19 -11.04
C ARG A 308 -0.89 -7.37 -10.13
N ILE A 309 -1.07 -6.47 -9.16
CA ILE A 309 -2.20 -6.52 -8.22
C ILE A 309 -3.51 -6.40 -8.99
N LEU A 310 -3.64 -5.43 -9.89
CA LEU A 310 -4.85 -5.28 -10.71
C LEU A 310 -5.15 -6.53 -11.53
N PHE A 311 -4.14 -7.08 -12.21
CA PHE A 311 -4.31 -8.29 -13.01
C PHE A 311 -4.77 -9.48 -12.14
N PHE A 312 -4.07 -9.76 -11.06
CA PHE A 312 -4.41 -10.90 -10.20
C PHE A 312 -5.78 -10.71 -9.54
N TYR A 313 -6.06 -9.53 -8.98
CA TYR A 313 -7.32 -9.31 -8.26
C TYR A 313 -8.52 -9.40 -9.20
N ILE A 314 -8.49 -8.69 -10.32
CA ILE A 314 -9.61 -8.68 -11.27
C ILE A 314 -9.82 -10.07 -11.86
N LEU A 315 -8.74 -10.74 -12.32
CA LEU A 315 -8.84 -12.09 -12.88
C LEU A 315 -9.28 -13.11 -11.82
N GLY A 316 -8.73 -13.05 -10.60
CA GLY A 316 -9.13 -13.94 -9.51
C GLY A 316 -10.60 -13.78 -9.14
N ILE A 317 -11.09 -12.55 -9.00
CA ILE A 317 -12.49 -12.27 -8.70
C ILE A 317 -13.41 -12.73 -9.84
N ALA A 318 -13.00 -12.52 -11.09
CA ALA A 318 -13.77 -12.99 -12.25
C ALA A 318 -13.92 -14.52 -12.25
N ILE A 319 -12.81 -15.25 -12.04
CA ILE A 319 -12.82 -16.71 -11.99
C ILE A 319 -13.61 -17.21 -10.78
N MET A 320 -13.41 -16.60 -9.61
CA MET A 320 -14.18 -16.93 -8.41
C MET A 320 -15.69 -16.84 -8.66
N GLY A 321 -16.13 -15.78 -9.34
CA GLY A 321 -17.54 -15.58 -9.70
C GLY A 321 -18.07 -16.59 -10.75
N LEU A 322 -17.21 -17.28 -11.50
CA LEU A 322 -17.61 -18.37 -12.40
C LEU A 322 -17.82 -19.68 -11.66
N ILE A 323 -17.01 -19.96 -10.62
CA ILE A 323 -16.96 -21.29 -9.98
C ILE A 323 -17.74 -21.40 -8.66
N VAL A 324 -18.23 -20.26 -8.10
CA VAL A 324 -18.97 -20.23 -6.83
C VAL A 324 -20.27 -19.44 -6.99
N PRO A 325 -21.44 -20.03 -6.69
CA PRO A 325 -22.70 -19.30 -6.66
C PRO A 325 -22.77 -18.42 -5.39
N TYR A 326 -23.24 -17.19 -5.52
CA TYR A 326 -23.29 -16.24 -4.40
C TYR A 326 -24.24 -16.65 -3.25
N ASN A 327 -25.20 -17.54 -3.53
CA ASN A 327 -26.15 -18.06 -2.56
C ASN A 327 -25.70 -19.35 -1.88
N ASP A 328 -24.45 -19.79 -2.13
CA ASP A 328 -23.90 -21.00 -1.50
C ASP A 328 -23.93 -20.86 0.04
N PRO A 329 -24.49 -21.85 0.77
CA PRO A 329 -24.51 -21.83 2.23
C PRO A 329 -23.11 -21.70 2.85
N GLY A 330 -22.07 -22.24 2.19
CA GLY A 330 -20.69 -22.16 2.63
C GLY A 330 -20.12 -20.73 2.62
N LEU A 331 -20.71 -19.78 1.89
CA LEU A 331 -20.33 -18.36 1.94
C LEU A 331 -21.01 -17.59 3.09
N LYS A 332 -22.13 -18.09 3.60
CA LYS A 332 -22.90 -17.50 4.70
C LYS A 332 -22.43 -18.13 6.00
N SER A 333 -21.47 -17.52 6.65
CA SER A 333 -21.03 -18.01 7.96
C SER A 333 -21.95 -17.48 9.06
N ASP A 334 -22.79 -18.33 9.61
CA ASP A 334 -23.54 -18.08 10.87
C ASP A 334 -22.59 -18.11 12.09
N GLY A 335 -21.44 -17.45 11.99
CA GLY A 335 -20.39 -17.46 13.03
C GLY A 335 -19.47 -18.69 13.01
N SER A 336 -19.77 -19.71 12.21
CA SER A 336 -18.94 -20.89 12.02
C SER A 336 -18.06 -20.78 10.77
N TYR A 337 -16.78 -21.00 10.94
CA TYR A 337 -15.71 -20.67 10.02
C TYR A 337 -15.48 -21.57 8.83
N THR A 338 -16.26 -22.61 8.67
CA THR A 338 -16.00 -23.68 7.69
C THR A 338 -16.16 -23.23 6.24
N GLY A 339 -16.73 -22.03 5.98
CA GLY A 339 -17.07 -21.55 4.67
C GLY A 339 -16.48 -20.21 4.23
N ALA A 340 -15.61 -19.60 5.00
CA ALA A 340 -15.24 -18.20 4.77
C ALA A 340 -14.51 -17.92 3.43
N SER A 341 -13.74 -18.87 2.88
CA SER A 341 -13.05 -18.67 1.59
C SER A 341 -13.87 -19.24 0.43
N PRO A 342 -14.22 -18.41 -0.58
CA PRO A 342 -14.94 -18.88 -1.75
C PRO A 342 -14.17 -19.95 -2.53
N TRP A 343 -12.85 -19.92 -2.46
CA TRP A 343 -12.00 -20.92 -3.10
C TRP A 343 -12.14 -22.30 -2.44
N ILE A 344 -12.28 -22.34 -1.11
CA ILE A 344 -12.52 -23.58 -0.36
C ILE A 344 -13.90 -24.14 -0.71
N VAL A 345 -14.91 -23.27 -0.77
CA VAL A 345 -16.26 -23.63 -1.23
C VAL A 345 -16.21 -24.24 -2.61
N ALA A 346 -15.49 -23.62 -3.56
CA ALA A 346 -15.32 -24.15 -4.91
C ALA A 346 -14.67 -25.55 -4.91
N MET A 347 -13.60 -25.74 -4.13
CA MET A 347 -12.90 -27.02 -4.02
C MET A 347 -13.80 -28.13 -3.47
N THR A 348 -14.57 -27.81 -2.44
CA THR A 348 -15.52 -28.74 -1.79
C THR A 348 -16.66 -29.10 -2.75
N ASN A 349 -17.24 -28.11 -3.43
CA ASN A 349 -18.29 -28.31 -4.41
C ASN A 349 -17.83 -29.16 -5.62
N ALA A 350 -16.56 -29.01 -6.02
CA ALA A 350 -15.94 -29.82 -7.05
C ALA A 350 -15.61 -31.26 -6.59
N GLY A 351 -15.73 -31.58 -5.31
CA GLY A 351 -15.42 -32.89 -4.75
C GLY A 351 -13.94 -33.15 -4.50
N VAL A 352 -13.13 -32.09 -4.39
CA VAL A 352 -11.69 -32.19 -4.10
C VAL A 352 -11.49 -32.14 -2.59
N THR A 353 -10.85 -33.17 -2.01
CA THR A 353 -10.73 -33.32 -0.54
C THR A 353 -9.39 -32.81 0.03
N LEU A 354 -8.28 -33.00 -0.66
CA LEU A 354 -6.94 -32.66 -0.17
C LEU A 354 -6.62 -31.16 -0.31
N LEU A 355 -6.99 -30.54 -1.43
CA LEU A 355 -6.65 -29.16 -1.77
C LEU A 355 -7.16 -28.13 -0.75
N PRO A 356 -8.39 -28.26 -0.17
CA PRO A 356 -8.87 -27.37 0.87
C PRO A 356 -7.94 -27.25 2.08
N HIS A 357 -7.35 -28.37 2.52
CA HIS A 357 -6.40 -28.35 3.65
C HIS A 357 -5.12 -27.59 3.33
N ILE A 358 -4.53 -27.83 2.15
CA ILE A 358 -3.32 -27.13 1.69
C ILE A 358 -3.61 -25.64 1.54
N PHE A 359 -4.76 -25.31 0.95
CA PHE A 359 -5.11 -23.93 0.70
C PHE A 359 -5.42 -23.16 2.00
N ASN A 360 -6.09 -23.77 2.97
CA ASN A 360 -6.27 -23.16 4.30
C ASN A 360 -4.92 -22.86 4.99
N ALA A 361 -3.94 -23.73 4.85
CA ALA A 361 -2.60 -23.47 5.37
C ALA A 361 -1.96 -22.25 4.66
N VAL A 362 -2.15 -22.11 3.36
CA VAL A 362 -1.68 -20.92 2.61
C VAL A 362 -2.42 -19.66 3.06
N VAL A 363 -3.73 -19.71 3.27
CA VAL A 363 -4.51 -18.55 3.78
C VAL A 363 -4.01 -18.16 5.17
N LEU A 364 -3.71 -19.12 6.05
CA LEU A 364 -3.14 -18.86 7.37
C LEU A 364 -1.78 -18.16 7.28
N VAL A 365 -0.87 -18.67 6.44
CA VAL A 365 0.44 -18.04 6.19
C VAL A 365 0.25 -16.64 5.61
N SER A 366 -0.71 -16.47 4.70
CA SER A 366 -1.02 -15.17 4.09
C SER A 366 -1.52 -14.16 5.11
N ALA A 367 -2.47 -14.54 5.97
CA ALA A 367 -2.99 -13.71 7.04
C ALA A 367 -1.89 -13.27 8.01
N PHE A 368 -1.07 -14.22 8.43
CA PHE A 368 0.02 -13.96 9.37
C PHE A 368 1.08 -13.01 8.77
N SER A 369 1.48 -13.22 7.51
CA SER A 369 2.44 -12.37 6.82
C SER A 369 1.89 -10.96 6.59
N ALA A 370 0.64 -10.82 6.09
CA ALA A 370 0.01 -9.52 5.92
C ALA A 370 -0.11 -8.78 7.26
N GLY A 371 -0.56 -9.47 8.32
CA GLY A 371 -0.65 -8.91 9.66
C GLY A 371 0.70 -8.46 10.22
N SER A 372 1.77 -9.25 10.04
CA SER A 372 3.13 -8.86 10.43
C SER A 372 3.61 -7.61 9.68
N SER A 373 3.31 -7.52 8.37
CA SER A 373 3.59 -6.34 7.57
C SER A 373 2.81 -5.11 8.05
N TYR A 374 1.60 -5.29 8.53
CA TYR A 374 0.80 -4.20 9.10
C TYR A 374 1.42 -3.64 10.38
N VAL A 375 1.90 -4.49 11.30
CA VAL A 375 2.67 -4.03 12.49
C VAL A 375 3.93 -3.30 12.08
N TYR A 376 4.64 -3.80 11.05
CA TYR A 376 5.83 -3.16 10.51
C TYR A 376 5.52 -1.74 10.01
N VAL A 377 4.52 -1.56 9.17
CA VAL A 377 4.12 -0.26 8.62
C VAL A 377 3.61 0.68 9.71
N ALA A 378 2.70 0.20 10.59
CA ALA A 378 2.15 0.99 11.69
C ALA A 378 3.25 1.52 12.61
N SER A 379 4.20 0.66 13.00
CA SER A 379 5.28 1.07 13.90
C SER A 379 6.19 2.15 13.31
N ARG A 380 6.46 2.10 12.01
CA ARG A 380 7.27 3.11 11.32
C ARG A 380 6.52 4.41 11.13
N THR A 381 5.22 4.33 10.87
CA THR A 381 4.34 5.51 10.82
C THR A 381 4.33 6.23 12.18
N LEU A 382 4.15 5.48 13.27
CA LEU A 382 4.14 6.03 14.63
C LEU A 382 5.50 6.63 15.02
N TYR A 383 6.59 5.98 14.62
CA TYR A 383 7.94 6.50 14.79
C TYR A 383 8.17 7.80 14.00
N ALA A 384 7.74 7.86 12.74
CA ALA A 384 7.84 9.06 11.90
C ALA A 384 7.04 10.23 12.51
N LEU A 385 5.79 9.99 12.93
CA LEU A 385 4.99 11.01 13.66
C LEU A 385 5.69 11.52 14.90
N ALA A 386 6.38 10.64 15.64
CA ALA A 386 7.13 11.06 16.81
C ALA A 386 8.36 11.88 16.44
N LEU A 387 9.07 11.58 15.36
CA LEU A 387 10.18 12.40 14.86
C LEU A 387 9.70 13.82 14.51
N ASP A 388 8.56 13.93 13.85
CA ASP A 388 7.93 15.21 13.48
C ASP A 388 7.24 15.92 14.65
N ARG A 389 7.42 15.42 15.89
CA ARG A 389 6.80 15.97 17.12
C ARG A 389 5.26 15.96 17.09
N GLN A 390 4.66 15.10 16.28
CA GLN A 390 3.21 14.91 16.13
C GLN A 390 2.70 13.71 16.95
N ALA A 391 3.60 12.96 17.59
CA ALA A 391 3.30 11.89 18.54
C ALA A 391 4.22 11.98 19.77
N PRO A 392 3.87 11.32 20.88
CA PRO A 392 4.69 11.30 22.09
C PRO A 392 6.14 10.89 21.84
N ALA A 393 7.09 11.60 22.47
CA ALA A 393 8.53 11.40 22.25
C ALA A 393 9.03 9.98 22.61
N VAL A 394 8.26 9.23 23.42
CA VAL A 394 8.59 7.84 23.78
C VAL A 394 8.71 6.94 22.56
N PHE A 395 7.93 7.19 21.48
CA PHE A 395 7.95 6.42 20.25
C PHE A 395 9.18 6.65 19.36
N ARG A 396 10.06 7.62 19.70
CA ARG A 396 11.37 7.83 19.05
C ARG A 396 12.43 6.84 19.50
N ARG A 397 12.17 6.08 20.57
CA ARG A 397 13.17 5.17 21.12
C ARG A 397 13.41 4.00 20.18
N VAL A 398 14.67 3.83 19.79
CA VAL A 398 15.14 2.70 18.98
C VAL A 398 16.16 1.88 19.76
N ASP A 399 16.23 0.59 19.50
CA ASP A 399 17.24 -0.29 20.06
C ASP A 399 18.58 -0.18 19.30
N LYS A 400 19.61 -0.92 19.74
CA LYS A 400 20.93 -0.98 19.07
C LYS A 400 20.86 -1.52 17.63
N ARG A 401 19.77 -2.20 17.25
CA ARG A 401 19.54 -2.75 15.91
C ARG A 401 18.78 -1.80 14.98
N GLY A 402 18.37 -0.63 15.51
CA GLY A 402 17.56 0.35 14.79
C GLY A 402 16.06 0.02 14.74
N ILE A 403 15.57 -0.78 15.70
CA ILE A 403 14.15 -1.13 15.79
C ILE A 403 13.45 -0.15 16.72
N PRO A 404 12.36 0.54 16.29
CA PRO A 404 11.58 1.44 17.15
C PRO A 404 10.66 0.61 18.07
N TYR A 405 11.25 -0.03 19.08
CA TYR A 405 10.60 -1.07 19.89
C TYR A 405 9.33 -0.58 20.61
N VAL A 406 9.28 0.68 21.06
CA VAL A 406 8.08 1.24 21.72
C VAL A 406 6.96 1.43 20.69
N ALA A 407 7.29 1.89 19.48
CA ALA A 407 6.31 2.04 18.41
C ALA A 407 5.80 0.66 17.90
N VAL A 408 6.69 -0.35 17.85
CA VAL A 408 6.30 -1.74 17.56
C VAL A 408 5.32 -2.26 18.61
N LEU A 409 5.64 -2.09 19.91
CA LEU A 409 4.77 -2.54 20.99
C LEU A 409 3.42 -1.81 20.97
N GLY A 410 3.42 -0.48 20.77
CA GLY A 410 2.20 0.33 20.70
C GLY A 410 1.28 -0.07 19.53
N SER A 411 1.86 -0.48 18.41
CA SER A 411 1.08 -0.97 17.25
C SER A 411 0.63 -2.42 17.43
N TRP A 412 1.51 -3.28 17.96
CA TRP A 412 1.26 -4.69 18.17
C TRP A 412 0.14 -4.96 19.18
N VAL A 413 0.06 -4.17 20.26
CA VAL A 413 -0.94 -4.37 21.32
C VAL A 413 -2.39 -4.19 20.81
N ILE A 414 -2.58 -3.42 19.73
CA ILE A 414 -3.90 -3.25 19.09
C ILE A 414 -4.42 -4.58 18.53
N GLY A 415 -3.55 -5.51 18.21
CA GLY A 415 -3.91 -6.89 17.86
C GLY A 415 -4.78 -7.60 18.88
N ALA A 416 -4.74 -7.17 20.16
CA ALA A 416 -5.61 -7.69 21.21
C ALA A 416 -7.12 -7.50 20.93
N LEU A 417 -7.49 -6.59 20.03
CA LEU A 417 -8.88 -6.45 19.58
C LEU A 417 -9.42 -7.72 18.90
N ALA A 418 -8.54 -8.60 18.40
CA ALA A 418 -8.95 -9.89 17.86
C ALA A 418 -9.62 -10.80 18.90
N TYR A 419 -9.32 -10.61 20.20
CA TYR A 419 -9.99 -11.37 21.29
C TYR A 419 -11.49 -11.10 21.40
N LEU A 420 -12.02 -10.05 20.78
CA LEU A 420 -13.46 -9.85 20.63
C LEU A 420 -14.12 -11.04 19.91
N GLY A 421 -13.34 -11.78 19.10
CA GLY A 421 -13.77 -13.01 18.44
C GLY A 421 -14.20 -14.15 19.38
N ILE A 422 -13.82 -14.10 20.66
CA ILE A 422 -14.22 -15.09 21.66
C ILE A 422 -15.74 -15.03 21.90
N SER A 423 -16.32 -13.83 21.93
CA SER A 423 -17.74 -13.61 22.19
C SER A 423 -18.59 -13.48 20.92
N SER A 424 -18.04 -12.91 19.87
CA SER A 424 -18.79 -12.51 18.66
C SER A 424 -18.50 -13.37 17.43
N GLY A 425 -17.56 -14.32 17.55
CA GLY A 425 -17.06 -15.10 16.41
C GLY A 425 -16.01 -14.31 15.61
N GLY A 426 -14.94 -15.00 15.20
CA GLY A 426 -13.81 -14.35 14.54
C GLY A 426 -14.18 -13.74 13.18
N GLY A 427 -15.16 -14.28 12.39
CA GLY A 427 -15.61 -13.72 11.14
C GLY A 427 -16.36 -12.41 11.27
N THR A 428 -17.19 -12.33 12.26
CA THR A 428 -17.88 -11.07 12.59
C THR A 428 -16.86 -10.02 12.96
N VAL A 429 -15.88 -10.34 13.80
CA VAL A 429 -14.83 -9.42 14.22
C VAL A 429 -13.90 -9.06 13.04
N PHE A 430 -13.54 -10.03 12.20
CA PHE A 430 -12.83 -9.75 10.95
C PHE A 430 -13.57 -8.72 10.09
N SER A 431 -14.89 -8.90 9.89
CA SER A 431 -15.72 -7.97 9.11
C SER A 431 -15.74 -6.56 9.72
N TRP A 432 -15.81 -6.43 11.03
CA TRP A 432 -15.76 -5.14 11.72
C TRP A 432 -14.40 -4.45 11.56
N LEU A 433 -13.32 -5.17 11.83
CA LEU A 433 -11.99 -4.60 11.82
C LEU A 433 -11.50 -4.31 10.40
N SER A 434 -11.84 -5.15 9.43
CA SER A 434 -11.53 -4.93 8.01
C SER A 434 -12.25 -3.69 7.46
N ALA A 435 -13.52 -3.48 7.84
CA ALA A 435 -14.27 -2.28 7.46
C ALA A 435 -13.65 -1.00 8.04
N LEU A 436 -13.27 -1.01 9.34
CA LEU A 436 -12.59 0.13 9.99
C LEU A 436 -11.25 0.44 9.32
N SER A 437 -10.46 -0.58 8.99
CA SER A 437 -9.21 -0.41 8.26
C SER A 437 -9.44 0.13 6.84
N ALA A 438 -10.46 -0.38 6.13
CA ALA A 438 -10.82 0.08 4.79
C ALA A 438 -11.19 1.55 4.75
N VAL A 439 -12.05 2.00 5.67
CA VAL A 439 -12.46 3.42 5.76
C VAL A 439 -11.25 4.32 6.01
N ALA A 440 -10.34 3.91 6.90
CA ALA A 440 -9.10 4.66 7.14
C ALA A 440 -8.19 4.68 5.89
N GLY A 441 -8.10 3.58 5.15
CA GLY A 441 -7.39 3.51 3.87
C GLY A 441 -7.99 4.46 2.82
N LEU A 442 -9.31 4.54 2.71
CA LEU A 442 -9.99 5.45 1.79
C LEU A 442 -9.71 6.93 2.12
N PHE A 443 -9.64 7.31 3.40
CA PHE A 443 -9.20 8.65 3.80
C PHE A 443 -7.75 8.93 3.38
N ALA A 444 -6.86 7.95 3.55
CA ALA A 444 -5.48 8.09 3.13
C ALA A 444 -5.38 8.29 1.61
N TRP A 445 -6.08 7.50 0.82
CA TRP A 445 -6.10 7.61 -0.64
C TRP A 445 -6.68 8.95 -1.13
N ALA A 446 -7.81 9.38 -0.58
CA ALA A 446 -8.40 10.69 -0.90
C ALA A 446 -7.43 11.84 -0.58
N THR A 447 -6.77 11.78 0.58
CA THR A 447 -5.80 12.81 1.00
C THR A 447 -4.56 12.82 0.11
N CYS A 448 -4.05 11.63 -0.28
CA CYS A 448 -2.93 11.52 -1.24
C CYS A 448 -3.27 12.16 -2.58
N CYS A 449 -4.45 11.86 -3.14
CA CYS A 449 -4.91 12.45 -4.39
C CYS A 449 -5.08 13.97 -4.28
N TYR A 450 -5.60 14.46 -3.15
CA TYR A 450 -5.75 15.90 -2.92
C TYR A 450 -4.39 16.60 -2.80
N ALA A 451 -3.43 16.00 -2.09
CA ALA A 451 -2.06 16.51 -2.00
C ALA A 451 -1.40 16.57 -3.38
N TYR A 452 -1.61 15.55 -4.24
CA TYR A 452 -1.14 15.53 -5.61
C TYR A 452 -1.71 16.67 -6.46
N LEU A 453 -3.02 16.90 -6.38
CA LEU A 453 -3.66 18.01 -7.10
C LEU A 453 -3.10 19.37 -6.67
N ARG A 454 -2.80 19.54 -5.39
CA ARG A 454 -2.17 20.74 -4.85
C ARG A 454 -0.73 20.89 -5.32
N PHE A 455 0.05 19.79 -5.29
CA PHE A 455 1.41 19.72 -5.83
C PHE A 455 1.45 20.19 -7.27
N ARG A 456 0.63 19.62 -8.16
CA ARG A 456 0.61 19.98 -9.59
C ARG A 456 0.18 21.42 -9.84
N ARG A 457 -0.80 21.93 -9.08
CA ARG A 457 -1.20 23.33 -9.19
C ARG A 457 -0.09 24.27 -8.75
N ALA A 458 0.61 23.99 -7.65
CA ALA A 458 1.75 24.77 -7.19
C ALA A 458 2.90 24.72 -8.20
N TYR A 459 3.20 23.53 -8.73
CA TYR A 459 4.25 23.29 -9.73
C TYR A 459 4.08 24.18 -10.98
N VAL A 460 2.87 24.18 -11.54
CA VAL A 460 2.53 25.03 -12.71
C VAL A 460 2.51 26.51 -12.35
N MET A 461 1.96 26.89 -11.18
CA MET A 461 1.88 28.28 -10.75
C MET A 461 3.26 28.90 -10.52
N GLN A 462 4.22 28.13 -10.00
CA GLN A 462 5.58 28.58 -9.76
C GLN A 462 6.47 28.53 -11.01
N GLY A 463 5.92 28.15 -12.19
CA GLY A 463 6.61 28.21 -13.48
C GLY A 463 7.61 27.08 -13.72
N TYR A 464 7.52 25.96 -13.02
CA TYR A 464 8.38 24.79 -13.27
C TYR A 464 8.00 24.11 -14.57
N ASP A 465 9.02 23.72 -15.36
CA ASP A 465 8.82 22.98 -16.62
C ASP A 465 8.63 21.48 -16.34
N ASP A 466 7.69 20.86 -17.06
CA ASP A 466 7.41 19.41 -17.00
C ASP A 466 8.64 18.56 -17.39
N SER A 467 9.62 19.08 -18.14
CA SER A 467 10.87 18.39 -18.47
C SER A 467 11.74 18.06 -17.25
N VAL A 468 11.52 18.76 -16.15
CA VAL A 468 12.25 18.60 -14.89
C VAL A 468 11.70 17.43 -14.06
N LEU A 469 10.47 16.97 -14.34
CA LEU A 469 9.87 15.84 -13.64
C LEU A 469 10.53 14.52 -14.08
N PRO A 470 11.04 13.71 -13.14
CA PRO A 470 11.58 12.39 -13.48
C PRO A 470 10.52 11.45 -14.06
N TYR A 471 9.29 11.62 -13.60
CA TYR A 471 8.12 10.85 -14.02
C TYR A 471 6.88 11.74 -14.06
N ARG A 472 6.07 11.59 -15.12
CA ARG A 472 4.78 12.25 -15.26
C ARG A 472 3.66 11.20 -15.20
N ALA A 473 2.73 11.39 -14.27
CA ALA A 473 1.61 10.50 -14.05
C ALA A 473 0.59 10.58 -15.20
N ARG A 474 0.08 9.41 -15.61
CA ARG A 474 -0.90 9.29 -16.67
C ARG A 474 -2.31 9.58 -16.16
N LEU A 475 -3.18 10.07 -17.04
CA LEU A 475 -4.59 10.37 -16.75
C LEU A 475 -4.81 11.38 -15.61
N GLN A 476 -3.76 12.05 -15.15
CA GLN A 476 -3.89 13.10 -14.15
C GLN A 476 -4.23 14.45 -14.82
N PRO A 477 -5.05 15.29 -14.20
CA PRO A 477 -5.61 15.22 -12.83
C PRO A 477 -6.91 14.43 -12.69
N TYR A 478 -7.46 13.91 -13.78
CA TYR A 478 -8.80 13.29 -13.79
C TYR A 478 -8.86 12.03 -12.91
N ALA A 479 -7.81 11.20 -12.94
CA ALA A 479 -7.73 10.02 -12.09
C ALA A 479 -7.77 10.37 -10.59
N SER A 480 -7.08 11.44 -10.16
CA SER A 480 -7.16 11.89 -8.75
C SER A 480 -8.55 12.39 -8.37
N TRP A 481 -9.23 13.15 -9.23
CA TRP A 481 -10.61 13.59 -8.95
C TRP A 481 -11.58 12.42 -8.89
N PHE A 482 -11.45 11.44 -9.80
CA PHE A 482 -12.23 10.21 -9.76
C PHE A 482 -12.01 9.46 -8.44
N SER A 483 -10.75 9.28 -8.03
CA SER A 483 -10.40 8.59 -6.78
C SER A 483 -10.97 9.29 -5.56
N ILE A 484 -10.88 10.63 -5.47
CA ILE A 484 -11.47 11.41 -4.39
C ILE A 484 -12.98 11.22 -4.36
N GLY A 485 -13.64 11.28 -5.52
CA GLY A 485 -15.10 11.11 -5.64
C GLY A 485 -15.56 9.73 -5.15
N VAL A 486 -14.92 8.66 -5.62
CA VAL A 486 -15.23 7.29 -5.18
C VAL A 486 -14.97 7.12 -3.68
N CYS A 487 -13.81 7.56 -3.17
CA CYS A 487 -13.52 7.50 -1.73
C CYS A 487 -14.58 8.24 -0.90
N ALA A 488 -14.95 9.46 -1.29
CA ALA A 488 -15.94 10.25 -0.57
C ALA A 488 -17.31 9.56 -0.54
N ILE A 489 -17.78 9.04 -1.68
CA ILE A 489 -19.04 8.31 -1.78
C ILE A 489 -19.01 7.07 -0.87
N VAL A 490 -17.95 6.27 -0.96
CA VAL A 490 -17.86 5.05 -0.15
C VAL A 490 -17.78 5.37 1.34
N ILE A 491 -16.98 6.35 1.77
CA ILE A 491 -16.86 6.75 3.18
C ILE A 491 -18.22 7.18 3.75
N VAL A 492 -18.98 8.00 3.01
CA VAL A 492 -20.26 8.54 3.50
C VAL A 492 -21.36 7.49 3.51
N PHE A 493 -21.41 6.66 2.48
CA PHE A 493 -22.53 5.74 2.27
C PHE A 493 -22.23 4.27 2.60
N SER A 494 -21.02 3.92 3.07
CA SER A 494 -20.68 2.51 3.40
C SER A 494 -21.60 1.87 4.44
N GLY A 495 -22.06 2.64 5.41
CA GLY A 495 -22.96 2.18 6.49
C GLY A 495 -24.46 2.37 6.22
N TRP A 496 -24.87 2.59 4.98
CA TRP A 496 -26.28 2.86 4.64
C TRP A 496 -27.26 1.79 5.19
N SER A 497 -26.84 0.52 5.26
CA SER A 497 -27.66 -0.59 5.74
C SER A 497 -28.08 -0.46 7.21
N VAL A 498 -27.30 0.27 8.01
CA VAL A 498 -27.58 0.50 9.44
C VAL A 498 -28.81 1.39 9.62
N PHE A 499 -29.13 2.23 8.63
CA PHE A 499 -30.28 3.15 8.67
C PHE A 499 -31.59 2.54 8.14
N LEU A 500 -31.54 1.28 7.67
CA LEU A 500 -32.78 0.58 7.30
C LEU A 500 -33.59 0.24 8.55
N ASN A 501 -34.92 0.31 8.43
CA ASN A 501 -35.83 0.00 9.53
C ASN A 501 -35.57 -1.38 10.14
N GLY A 502 -35.27 -1.42 11.44
CA GLY A 502 -35.02 -2.65 12.18
C GLY A 502 -33.57 -3.16 12.11
N ASN A 503 -32.68 -2.57 11.31
CA ASN A 503 -31.29 -3.03 11.15
C ASN A 503 -30.27 -2.24 11.98
N PHE A 504 -30.72 -1.26 12.79
CA PHE A 504 -29.79 -0.49 13.61
C PHE A 504 -29.15 -1.34 14.68
N THR A 505 -27.82 -1.44 14.62
CA THR A 505 -26.99 -2.03 15.69
C THR A 505 -25.85 -1.06 16.00
N ALA A 506 -25.52 -0.92 17.30
CA ALA A 506 -24.41 -0.04 17.71
C ALA A 506 -23.08 -0.50 17.10
N SER A 507 -22.85 -1.81 17.04
CA SER A 507 -21.66 -2.37 16.39
C SER A 507 -21.61 -2.06 14.90
N GLY A 508 -22.71 -2.22 14.16
CA GLY A 508 -22.79 -1.90 12.75
C GLY A 508 -22.55 -0.41 12.48
N PHE A 509 -23.15 0.47 13.31
CA PHE A 509 -22.92 1.92 13.19
C PHE A 509 -21.45 2.29 13.45
N LEU A 510 -20.87 1.82 14.56
CA LEU A 510 -19.47 2.11 14.91
C LEU A 510 -18.51 1.58 13.85
N THR A 511 -18.71 0.36 13.36
CA THR A 511 -17.86 -0.26 12.35
C THR A 511 -17.76 0.56 11.07
N ASN A 512 -18.87 1.11 10.62
CA ASN A 512 -18.89 1.86 9.35
C ASN A 512 -18.54 3.34 9.51
N TYR A 513 -18.80 3.96 10.67
CA TYR A 513 -18.69 5.42 10.81
C TYR A 513 -17.60 5.88 11.78
N LEU A 514 -17.03 5.02 12.64
CA LEU A 514 -15.98 5.41 13.58
C LEU A 514 -14.72 5.95 12.88
N GLY A 515 -14.43 5.50 11.67
CA GLY A 515 -13.30 6.00 10.87
C GLY A 515 -13.40 7.50 10.56
N ILE A 516 -14.62 8.04 10.47
CA ILE A 516 -14.84 9.47 10.20
C ILE A 516 -14.34 10.35 11.36
N PRO A 517 -14.81 10.19 12.61
CA PRO A 517 -14.27 10.97 13.72
C PRO A 517 -12.80 10.67 14.01
N VAL A 518 -12.32 9.44 13.79
CA VAL A 518 -10.88 9.11 13.93
C VAL A 518 -10.01 9.96 13.01
N PHE A 519 -10.49 10.34 11.84
CA PHE A 519 -9.78 11.25 10.94
C PHE A 519 -10.00 12.72 11.29
N PHE A 520 -11.26 13.15 11.42
CA PHE A 520 -11.61 14.57 11.54
C PHE A 520 -11.31 15.16 12.92
N VAL A 521 -11.45 14.40 14.01
CA VAL A 521 -11.19 14.92 15.37
C VAL A 521 -9.72 15.29 15.56
N PRO A 522 -8.73 14.44 15.23
CA PRO A 522 -7.34 14.84 15.26
C PRO A 522 -7.01 16.01 14.33
N TRP A 523 -7.58 16.01 13.12
CA TRP A 523 -7.36 17.09 12.16
C TRP A 523 -7.83 18.45 12.69
N LEU A 524 -9.08 18.53 13.12
CA LEU A 524 -9.66 19.77 13.67
C LEU A 524 -9.00 20.16 15.00
N GLY A 525 -8.78 19.20 15.89
CA GLY A 525 -8.12 19.41 17.18
C GLY A 525 -6.74 20.02 17.00
N TRP A 526 -5.91 19.43 16.16
CA TRP A 526 -4.57 19.95 15.88
C TRP A 526 -4.60 21.33 15.20
N LYS A 527 -5.52 21.50 14.25
CA LYS A 527 -5.69 22.76 13.54
C LYS A 527 -6.08 23.91 14.48
N LEU A 528 -7.01 23.66 15.39
CA LEU A 528 -7.45 24.65 16.37
C LEU A 528 -6.37 24.94 17.41
N TRP A 529 -5.67 23.89 17.89
CA TRP A 529 -4.63 24.04 18.92
C TRP A 529 -3.40 24.78 18.41
N HIS A 530 -2.89 24.40 17.24
CA HIS A 530 -1.67 24.97 16.64
C HIS A 530 -1.97 26.14 15.68
N LYS A 531 -3.24 26.46 15.43
CA LYS A 531 -3.69 27.53 14.51
C LYS A 531 -3.02 27.40 13.12
N THR A 532 -2.87 26.17 12.62
CA THR A 532 -2.24 25.93 11.32
C THR A 532 -3.05 26.54 10.20
N LYS A 533 -2.35 26.97 9.13
CA LYS A 533 -2.95 27.58 7.95
C LYS A 533 -2.71 26.68 6.74
N VAL A 534 -3.65 26.69 5.81
CA VAL A 534 -3.47 26.04 4.51
C VAL A 534 -2.33 26.75 3.79
N VAL A 535 -1.35 25.97 3.31
CA VAL A 535 -0.19 26.48 2.57
C VAL A 535 -0.66 27.10 1.26
N LYS A 536 -0.29 28.34 0.98
CA LYS A 536 -0.63 28.97 -0.30
C LYS A 536 0.17 28.35 -1.45
N LEU A 537 -0.44 28.20 -2.63
CA LEU A 537 0.19 27.54 -3.77
C LEU A 537 1.54 28.18 -4.17
N ALA A 538 1.67 29.51 -4.03
CA ALA A 538 2.92 30.22 -4.30
C ALA A 538 4.01 30.00 -3.22
N GLU A 539 3.61 29.55 -2.01
CA GLU A 539 4.49 29.32 -0.87
C GLU A 539 4.84 27.83 -0.68
N VAL A 540 4.29 26.95 -1.54
CA VAL A 540 4.60 25.50 -1.50
C VAL A 540 6.07 25.32 -1.82
N ASP A 541 6.79 24.68 -0.89
CA ASP A 541 8.19 24.33 -1.08
C ASP A 541 8.32 23.10 -2.00
N LEU A 542 8.83 23.32 -3.21
CA LEU A 542 9.03 22.29 -4.24
C LEU A 542 10.52 21.88 -4.37
N ASP A 543 11.43 22.57 -3.68
CA ASP A 543 12.88 22.38 -3.89
C ASP A 543 13.56 21.64 -2.74
N SER A 544 13.14 21.84 -1.49
CA SER A 544 13.78 21.20 -0.33
C SER A 544 13.66 19.67 -0.39
N GLY A 545 14.79 18.97 -0.42
CA GLY A 545 14.86 17.51 -0.51
C GLY A 545 14.68 16.95 -1.92
N ARG A 546 14.69 17.81 -2.95
CA ARG A 546 14.71 17.39 -4.34
C ARG A 546 16.07 16.77 -4.67
N LEU A 547 16.06 15.56 -5.24
CA LEU A 547 17.26 14.95 -5.81
C LEU A 547 17.49 15.47 -7.24
N ARG A 548 18.72 15.86 -7.53
CA ARG A 548 19.15 16.13 -8.89
C ARG A 548 19.60 14.82 -9.53
N LYS A 549 19.40 14.66 -10.85
CA LYS A 549 19.88 13.47 -11.58
C LYS A 549 21.38 13.22 -11.43
N GLU A 550 22.13 14.29 -11.16
CA GLU A 550 23.57 14.27 -10.94
C GLU A 550 23.97 13.61 -9.60
N ASP A 551 23.05 13.61 -8.63
CA ASP A 551 23.25 13.03 -7.29
C ASP A 551 22.90 11.54 -7.24
N GLU A 552 22.35 10.98 -8.34
CA GLU A 552 21.97 9.57 -8.41
C GLU A 552 23.13 8.68 -8.89
N ALA A 553 23.25 7.50 -8.29
CA ALA A 553 24.24 6.53 -8.71
C ALA A 553 23.94 6.02 -10.14
N PRO A 554 24.97 5.75 -10.98
CA PRO A 554 24.75 5.21 -12.32
C PRO A 554 23.94 3.91 -12.27
N GLU A 555 22.92 3.81 -13.15
CA GLU A 555 22.02 2.66 -13.18
C GLU A 555 22.80 1.42 -13.67
N THR A 556 22.95 0.40 -12.83
CA THR A 556 23.54 -0.88 -13.23
C THR A 556 22.54 -1.64 -14.08
N VAL A 557 22.76 -1.67 -15.39
CA VAL A 557 21.92 -2.46 -16.31
C VAL A 557 22.24 -3.96 -16.12
N PRO A 558 21.25 -4.81 -15.82
CA PRO A 558 21.49 -6.25 -15.67
C PRO A 558 22.00 -6.84 -16.99
N THR A 559 23.16 -7.49 -16.95
CA THR A 559 23.77 -8.19 -18.08
C THR A 559 23.44 -9.68 -18.01
N GLY A 560 22.86 -10.23 -19.10
CA GLY A 560 22.44 -11.63 -19.19
C GLY A 560 20.93 -11.86 -19.15
N ALA A 561 20.44 -12.90 -19.86
CA ALA A 561 19.01 -13.20 -19.99
C ALA A 561 18.33 -13.50 -18.64
N TRP A 562 18.99 -14.26 -17.77
CA TRP A 562 18.50 -14.60 -16.44
C TRP A 562 18.45 -13.36 -15.51
N ALA A 563 19.48 -12.52 -15.53
CA ALA A 563 19.49 -11.28 -14.76
C ALA A 563 18.42 -10.30 -15.24
N LYS A 564 18.18 -10.21 -16.56
CA LYS A 564 17.08 -9.43 -17.14
C LYS A 564 15.71 -9.99 -16.75
N PHE A 565 15.55 -11.32 -16.75
CA PHE A 565 14.32 -11.98 -16.30
C PHE A 565 14.06 -11.72 -14.81
N ILE A 566 15.06 -11.88 -13.96
CA ILE A 566 14.96 -11.55 -12.53
C ILE A 566 14.65 -10.07 -12.34
N ALA A 567 15.32 -9.16 -13.04
CA ALA A 567 15.05 -7.72 -12.98
C ALA A 567 13.67 -7.31 -13.56
N TRP A 568 13.08 -8.15 -14.42
CA TRP A 568 11.71 -8.00 -14.89
C TRP A 568 10.71 -8.55 -13.86
N LEU A 569 11.08 -9.64 -13.21
CA LEU A 569 10.24 -10.30 -12.21
C LEU A 569 10.23 -9.52 -10.88
N PHE A 570 11.36 -8.91 -10.52
CA PHE A 570 11.61 -8.13 -9.31
C PHE A 570 12.09 -6.71 -9.66
#